data_8cd7dc5d54575eb5d9a98c2863b84067
#
_entry.id   8cd7dc5d54575eb5d9a98c2863b84067
#
_cell.length_a   1.000
_cell.length_b   1.000
_cell.length_c   1.000
_cell.angle_alpha   90.00
_cell.angle_beta   90.00
_cell.angle_gamma   90.00
#
_symmetry.space_group_name_H-M   'P 1'
#
loop_
_entity.id
_entity.type
_entity.pdbx_description
1 polymer ?
#
loop_
_entity_poly.entity_id
_entity_poly.type
_entity_poly.pdbx_seq_one_letter_code
_entity_poly.pdbx_strand_id
1 'polypeptide(L)'
;MGERSAVVGIGQTKYDAKRIDVSMPGLIREAALAALGDADLGWKEIDAVVIGKAPDMFEGVMMPELFLADALGAAGKPMIRVHTAGSVGGSTGIVASSLVESGVFERVLCVAFEKQSESNAMWALTVSTPFSVAVIAGAGGYFAPLIRAYMRRSGAPEDTGIRVAVKDRQNALKNPLAHVKIPGVTFDQVMASPMLWDPIRYLETCPSSDGACAMVFASERAAAKSPGKPAWVHATAMRSEPTMFAGRDQVNPLAARMNAKDLYAKAGITNPRKEIDCAEIYVPFSWFEPMWMETMGFAEEGQGWKMTYEGATALDGDLPVNMSGGVLSSNPIGASGMLRFAEAAMQIRGQAGEHQIDGARTAVGHAYGGGSQYFAMWVLGTDKP
;
A
#
# COMPACT_ATOMS: atom_id res chain seq x y z
N MET A 1 17.23 20.10 13.56
CA MET A 1 16.83 18.82 12.95
C MET A 1 15.48 18.49 13.54
N GLY A 2 14.51 18.01 12.73
CA GLY A 2 13.21 17.56 13.24
C GLY A 2 13.35 16.32 14.14
N GLU A 3 12.30 16.01 14.88
CA GLU A 3 12.19 14.76 15.64
C GLU A 3 12.29 13.56 14.68
N ARG A 4 12.70 12.40 15.22
CA ARG A 4 12.64 11.12 14.47
C ARG A 4 11.33 10.45 14.76
N SER A 5 10.75 9.79 13.75
CA SER A 5 9.52 9.02 13.91
C SER A 5 9.77 7.53 13.69
N ALA A 6 9.00 6.72 14.38
CA ALA A 6 9.00 5.27 14.22
C ALA A 6 7.60 4.71 14.32
N VAL A 7 7.34 3.60 13.61
CA VAL A 7 6.14 2.79 13.81
C VAL A 7 6.38 1.90 15.03
N VAL A 8 5.53 2.05 16.04
CA VAL A 8 5.60 1.33 17.32
C VAL A 8 4.43 0.38 17.55
N GLY A 9 3.33 0.55 16.81
CA GLY A 9 2.16 -0.32 16.87
C GLY A 9 1.52 -0.50 15.52
N ILE A 10 1.06 -1.71 15.23
CA ILE A 10 0.40 -2.10 13.98
C ILE A 10 -0.85 -2.91 14.31
N GLY A 11 -1.95 -2.59 13.64
CA GLY A 11 -3.20 -3.33 13.74
C GLY A 11 -3.86 -3.48 12.37
N GLN A 12 -4.23 -4.69 12.04
CA GLN A 12 -4.96 -5.02 10.83
C GLN A 12 -6.23 -5.80 11.21
N THR A 13 -7.31 -5.58 10.47
CA THR A 13 -8.53 -6.39 10.63
C THR A 13 -8.42 -7.66 9.80
N LYS A 14 -9.32 -8.60 10.01
CA LYS A 14 -9.59 -9.62 9.00
C LYS A 14 -10.10 -8.91 7.73
N TYR A 15 -9.51 -9.24 6.60
CA TYR A 15 -9.98 -8.78 5.28
C TYR A 15 -10.93 -9.84 4.70
N ASP A 16 -12.03 -9.37 4.15
CA ASP A 16 -13.05 -10.26 3.54
C ASP A 16 -13.75 -9.52 2.41
N ALA A 17 -14.46 -10.26 1.53
CA ALA A 17 -15.27 -9.67 0.49
C ALA A 17 -16.40 -8.78 1.07
N LYS A 18 -16.94 -9.16 2.24
CA LYS A 18 -18.04 -8.45 2.92
C LYS A 18 -17.95 -8.62 4.42
N ARG A 19 -17.56 -7.58 5.14
CA ARG A 19 -17.55 -7.51 6.60
C ARG A 19 -18.93 -7.01 7.10
N ILE A 20 -19.97 -7.84 6.91
CA ILE A 20 -21.34 -7.53 7.34
C ILE A 20 -21.52 -7.68 8.87
N ASP A 21 -20.57 -8.30 9.52
CA ASP A 21 -20.52 -8.55 10.96
C ASP A 21 -20.22 -7.28 11.78
N VAL A 22 -19.75 -6.22 11.15
CA VAL A 22 -19.27 -5.01 11.82
C VAL A 22 -19.64 -3.75 11.02
N SER A 23 -20.02 -2.68 11.74
CA SER A 23 -20.21 -1.37 11.15
C SER A 23 -18.88 -0.72 10.73
N MET A 24 -18.92 0.30 9.89
CA MET A 24 -17.71 1.06 9.51
C MET A 24 -16.96 1.61 10.75
N PRO A 25 -17.60 2.28 11.73
CA PRO A 25 -16.92 2.67 12.97
C PRO A 25 -16.36 1.50 13.76
N GLY A 26 -17.05 0.37 13.81
CA GLY A 26 -16.58 -0.86 14.46
C GLY A 26 -15.34 -1.42 13.78
N LEU A 27 -15.32 -1.46 12.44
CA LEU A 27 -14.19 -1.96 11.64
C LEU A 27 -12.91 -1.16 11.89
N ILE A 28 -12.99 0.17 11.86
CA ILE A 28 -11.83 1.03 12.12
C ILE A 28 -11.35 0.94 13.58
N ARG A 29 -12.29 0.79 14.54
CA ARG A 29 -11.97 0.61 15.94
C ARG A 29 -11.24 -0.71 16.18
N GLU A 30 -11.62 -1.79 15.49
CA GLU A 30 -10.95 -3.09 15.53
C GLU A 30 -9.45 -2.94 15.20
N ALA A 31 -9.12 -2.31 14.05
CA ALA A 31 -7.74 -2.05 13.66
C ALA A 31 -7.01 -1.14 14.66
N ALA A 32 -7.65 -0.07 15.11
CA ALA A 32 -7.05 0.88 16.03
C ALA A 32 -6.73 0.24 17.40
N LEU A 33 -7.63 -0.58 17.94
CA LEU A 33 -7.38 -1.32 19.19
C LEU A 33 -6.25 -2.32 19.05
N ALA A 34 -6.14 -3.01 17.91
CA ALA A 34 -5.03 -3.92 17.63
C ALA A 34 -3.69 -3.15 17.59
N ALA A 35 -3.65 -1.98 16.94
CA ALA A 35 -2.44 -1.15 16.89
C ALA A 35 -2.03 -0.59 18.26
N LEU A 36 -3.00 -0.17 19.05
CA LEU A 36 -2.77 0.28 20.43
C LEU A 36 -2.27 -0.86 21.30
N GLY A 37 -2.88 -2.05 21.18
CA GLY A 37 -2.46 -3.25 21.93
C GLY A 37 -1.03 -3.68 21.57
N ASP A 38 -0.63 -3.64 20.29
CA ASP A 38 0.73 -3.95 19.85
C ASP A 38 1.77 -2.93 20.38
N ALA A 39 1.35 -1.70 20.62
CA ALA A 39 2.20 -0.65 21.20
C ALA A 39 2.14 -0.59 22.75
N ASP A 40 1.28 -1.37 23.39
CA ASP A 40 0.96 -1.30 24.83
C ASP A 40 0.51 0.12 25.25
N LEU A 41 -0.43 0.69 24.48
CA LEU A 41 -0.94 2.04 24.66
C LEU A 41 -2.47 2.04 24.79
N GLY A 42 -2.98 3.04 25.51
CA GLY A 42 -4.39 3.36 25.54
C GLY A 42 -4.74 4.62 24.76
N TRP A 43 -6.03 4.89 24.58
CA TRP A 43 -6.51 6.07 23.87
C TRP A 43 -5.98 7.40 24.42
N LYS A 44 -5.77 7.48 25.75
CA LYS A 44 -5.32 8.73 26.40
C LYS A 44 -3.89 9.12 26.05
N GLU A 45 -3.10 8.16 25.56
CA GLU A 45 -1.68 8.36 25.24
C GLU A 45 -1.48 8.80 23.78
N ILE A 46 -2.54 8.84 23.01
CA ILE A 46 -2.52 9.33 21.62
C ILE A 46 -2.82 10.83 21.61
N ASP A 47 -1.97 11.60 20.93
CA ASP A 47 -2.08 13.07 20.87
C ASP A 47 -2.95 13.53 19.69
N ALA A 48 -2.89 12.85 18.56
CA ALA A 48 -3.65 13.18 17.35
C ALA A 48 -4.03 11.92 16.56
N VAL A 49 -5.06 12.03 15.74
CA VAL A 49 -5.55 10.95 14.87
C VAL A 49 -5.54 11.41 13.42
N VAL A 50 -5.03 10.55 12.53
CA VAL A 50 -5.06 10.76 11.08
C VAL A 50 -5.84 9.63 10.44
N ILE A 51 -6.84 9.96 9.61
CA ILE A 51 -7.65 8.96 8.92
C ILE A 51 -7.50 9.06 7.41
N GLY A 52 -7.58 7.91 6.74
CA GLY A 52 -7.52 7.79 5.30
C GLY A 52 -8.65 6.91 4.76
N LYS A 53 -9.30 7.39 3.71
CA LYS A 53 -10.34 6.67 3.00
C LYS A 53 -10.29 7.06 1.52
N ALA A 54 -10.51 6.12 0.63
CA ALA A 54 -10.65 6.37 -0.80
C ALA A 54 -12.02 7.02 -1.12
N PRO A 55 -12.65 6.80 -2.26
CA PRO A 55 -13.87 7.54 -2.62
C PRO A 55 -15.00 7.37 -1.59
N ASP A 56 -15.64 8.48 -1.23
CA ASP A 56 -16.81 8.46 -0.31
C ASP A 56 -18.00 7.68 -0.86
N MET A 57 -17.99 7.42 -2.17
CA MET A 57 -19.05 6.69 -2.87
C MET A 57 -19.09 5.19 -2.54
N PHE A 58 -18.07 4.62 -1.93
CA PHE A 58 -18.09 3.20 -1.58
C PHE A 58 -19.14 2.85 -0.53
N GLU A 59 -19.37 3.71 0.44
CA GLU A 59 -20.43 3.52 1.44
C GLU A 59 -21.56 4.55 1.31
N GLY A 60 -21.43 5.51 0.41
CA GLY A 60 -22.36 6.62 0.29
C GLY A 60 -22.32 7.59 1.47
N VAL A 61 -21.30 7.51 2.30
CA VAL A 61 -21.12 8.39 3.45
C VAL A 61 -20.17 9.53 3.08
N MET A 62 -20.72 10.71 2.91
CA MET A 62 -19.95 11.93 2.73
C MET A 62 -19.38 12.37 4.08
N MET A 63 -18.12 12.81 4.08
CA MET A 63 -17.42 13.26 5.30
C MET A 63 -17.50 12.24 6.45
N PRO A 64 -16.97 11.01 6.26
CA PRO A 64 -17.06 9.95 7.26
C PRO A 64 -16.39 10.33 8.59
N GLU A 65 -15.45 11.25 8.59
CA GLU A 65 -14.77 11.78 9.79
C GLU A 65 -15.74 12.30 10.85
N LEU A 66 -16.93 12.79 10.44
CA LEU A 66 -17.94 13.29 11.39
C LEU A 66 -18.51 12.18 12.29
N PHE A 67 -18.39 10.91 11.89
CA PHE A 67 -18.93 9.75 12.60
C PHE A 67 -17.86 8.89 13.28
N LEU A 68 -16.57 9.23 13.11
CA LEU A 68 -15.48 8.34 13.47
C LEU A 68 -14.71 8.78 14.73
N ALA A 69 -14.88 10.00 15.19
CA ALA A 69 -14.12 10.55 16.32
C ALA A 69 -14.24 9.70 17.59
N ASP A 70 -15.46 9.29 17.97
CA ASP A 70 -15.68 8.47 19.16
C ASP A 70 -15.07 7.07 19.01
N ALA A 71 -15.21 6.46 17.83
CA ALA A 71 -14.67 5.13 17.56
C ALA A 71 -13.13 5.08 17.67
N LEU A 72 -12.47 6.19 17.40
CA LEU A 72 -11.01 6.35 17.41
C LEU A 72 -10.46 7.04 18.66
N GLY A 73 -11.29 7.29 19.65
CA GLY A 73 -10.88 8.03 20.86
C GLY A 73 -10.33 9.42 20.57
N ALA A 74 -10.81 10.04 19.47
CA ALA A 74 -10.35 11.34 18.99
C ALA A 74 -11.10 12.52 19.59
N ALA A 75 -12.14 12.30 20.39
CA ALA A 75 -12.85 13.38 21.05
C ALA A 75 -11.89 14.24 21.89
N GLY A 76 -11.88 15.56 21.64
CA GLY A 76 -10.96 16.50 22.28
C GLY A 76 -9.53 16.51 21.72
N LYS A 77 -9.25 15.80 20.64
CA LYS A 77 -7.94 15.74 19.96
C LYS A 77 -8.04 16.20 18.52
N PRO A 78 -6.93 16.67 17.93
CA PRO A 78 -6.87 16.88 16.48
C PRO A 78 -7.16 15.60 15.72
N MET A 79 -8.08 15.67 14.75
CA MET A 79 -8.35 14.59 13.81
C MET A 79 -8.29 15.15 12.39
N ILE A 80 -7.46 14.54 11.55
CA ILE A 80 -7.18 15.00 10.19
C ILE A 80 -7.52 13.88 9.21
N ARG A 81 -8.26 14.22 8.15
CA ARG A 81 -8.48 13.31 7.02
C ARG A 81 -7.52 13.61 5.90
N VAL A 82 -6.93 12.56 5.35
CA VAL A 82 -6.08 12.58 4.15
C VAL A 82 -6.85 11.97 2.98
N HIS A 83 -6.72 12.54 1.80
CA HIS A 83 -7.29 11.99 0.57
C HIS A 83 -6.36 12.22 -0.62
N THR A 84 -5.84 11.14 -1.21
CA THR A 84 -4.98 11.14 -2.41
C THR A 84 -5.34 9.96 -3.33
N ALA A 85 -6.63 9.80 -3.61
CA ALA A 85 -7.16 8.66 -4.36
C ALA A 85 -6.67 7.31 -3.79
N GLY A 86 -6.27 6.34 -4.63
CA GLY A 86 -5.81 5.02 -4.17
C GLY A 86 -4.51 5.01 -3.35
N SER A 87 -3.70 6.08 -3.41
CA SER A 87 -2.48 6.20 -2.58
C SER A 87 -2.76 6.64 -1.14
N VAL A 88 -4.03 6.90 -0.81
CA VAL A 88 -4.45 7.51 0.46
C VAL A 88 -3.91 6.80 1.70
N GLY A 89 -3.88 5.48 1.72
CA GLY A 89 -3.37 4.72 2.87
C GLY A 89 -1.89 5.02 3.15
N GLY A 90 -1.04 5.05 2.12
CA GLY A 90 0.36 5.43 2.25
C GLY A 90 0.53 6.89 2.65
N SER A 91 -0.21 7.79 2.01
CA SER A 91 -0.18 9.23 2.33
C SER A 91 -0.63 9.50 3.76
N THR A 92 -1.60 8.75 4.29
CA THR A 92 -2.05 8.85 5.68
C THR A 92 -0.92 8.51 6.66
N GLY A 93 -0.17 7.42 6.41
CA GLY A 93 1.00 7.06 7.22
C GLY A 93 2.10 8.14 7.14
N ILE A 94 2.37 8.68 5.95
CA ILE A 94 3.36 9.76 5.78
C ILE A 94 2.95 11.02 6.53
N VAL A 95 1.67 11.41 6.48
CA VAL A 95 1.17 12.58 7.24
C VAL A 95 1.33 12.34 8.75
N ALA A 96 0.98 11.14 9.25
CA ALA A 96 1.15 10.79 10.65
C ALA A 96 2.63 10.86 11.09
N SER A 97 3.54 10.31 10.28
CA SER A 97 5.00 10.43 10.50
C SER A 97 5.44 11.89 10.55
N SER A 98 5.01 12.70 9.57
CA SER A 98 5.39 14.13 9.50
C SER A 98 4.87 14.94 10.68
N LEU A 99 3.70 14.62 11.22
CA LEU A 99 3.17 15.25 12.43
C LEU A 99 4.03 14.95 13.66
N VAL A 100 4.56 13.73 13.78
CA VAL A 100 5.53 13.38 14.82
C VAL A 100 6.86 14.10 14.58
N GLU A 101 7.37 14.07 13.35
CA GLU A 101 8.65 14.70 12.97
C GLU A 101 8.64 16.23 13.16
N SER A 102 7.46 16.85 13.12
CA SER A 102 7.29 18.28 13.42
C SER A 102 7.56 18.63 14.87
N GLY A 103 7.59 17.64 15.78
CA GLY A 103 7.74 17.82 17.22
C GLY A 103 6.47 18.33 17.94
N VAL A 104 5.35 18.47 17.22
CA VAL A 104 4.08 18.92 17.82
C VAL A 104 3.39 17.81 18.59
N PHE A 105 3.51 16.56 18.11
CA PHE A 105 2.89 15.39 18.72
C PHE A 105 3.91 14.30 18.97
N GLU A 106 3.78 13.61 20.10
CA GLU A 106 4.65 12.48 20.43
C GLU A 106 4.13 11.16 19.89
N ARG A 107 2.80 11.00 19.86
CA ARG A 107 2.14 9.77 19.37
C ARG A 107 0.94 10.11 18.51
N VAL A 108 0.98 9.64 17.28
CA VAL A 108 -0.10 9.81 16.30
C VAL A 108 -0.63 8.45 15.90
N LEU A 109 -1.91 8.22 16.12
CA LEU A 109 -2.63 7.08 15.59
C LEU A 109 -3.08 7.41 14.17
N CYS A 110 -2.76 6.57 13.19
CA CYS A 110 -3.35 6.67 11.87
C CYS A 110 -4.13 5.40 11.52
N VAL A 111 -5.26 5.58 10.84
CA VAL A 111 -6.14 4.48 10.41
C VAL A 111 -6.59 4.73 8.98
N ALA A 112 -6.43 3.72 8.14
CA ALA A 112 -7.00 3.73 6.80
C ALA A 112 -7.92 2.51 6.61
N PHE A 113 -9.01 2.69 5.86
CA PHE A 113 -10.05 1.69 5.78
C PHE A 113 -10.86 1.79 4.50
N GLU A 114 -11.59 0.74 4.19
CA GLU A 114 -12.64 0.73 3.17
C GLU A 114 -13.66 -0.38 3.45
N LYS A 115 -14.94 -0.09 3.13
CA LYS A 115 -16.03 -1.09 3.07
C LYS A 115 -16.62 -1.12 1.66
N GLN A 116 -15.85 -1.59 0.70
CA GLN A 116 -16.21 -1.60 -0.74
C GLN A 116 -17.49 -2.39 -1.03
N SER A 117 -17.84 -3.34 -0.15
CA SER A 117 -19.03 -4.16 -0.30
C SER A 117 -20.35 -3.40 -0.12
N GLU A 118 -20.32 -2.21 0.45
CA GLU A 118 -21.52 -1.38 0.68
C GLU A 118 -21.96 -0.59 -0.55
N SER A 119 -21.17 -0.61 -1.64
CA SER A 119 -21.51 0.02 -2.92
C SER A 119 -20.93 -0.76 -4.10
N ASN A 120 -20.87 -0.13 -5.26
CA ASN A 120 -20.28 -0.72 -6.48
C ASN A 120 -18.92 -0.10 -6.75
N ALA A 121 -17.86 -0.88 -6.45
CA ALA A 121 -16.49 -0.44 -6.61
C ALA A 121 -16.14 -0.06 -8.06
N MET A 122 -16.69 -0.78 -9.06
CA MET A 122 -16.47 -0.45 -10.48
C MET A 122 -17.03 0.91 -10.83
N TRP A 123 -18.23 1.21 -10.35
CA TRP A 123 -18.86 2.52 -10.58
C TRP A 123 -18.11 3.65 -9.83
N ALA A 124 -17.76 3.42 -8.58
CA ALA A 124 -17.03 4.39 -7.76
C ALA A 124 -15.64 4.72 -8.32
N LEU A 125 -15.02 3.79 -9.06
CA LEU A 125 -13.71 3.97 -9.70
C LEU A 125 -13.82 4.43 -11.16
N THR A 126 -15.02 4.66 -11.68
CA THR A 126 -15.22 5.21 -13.01
C THR A 126 -15.11 6.73 -12.96
N VAL A 127 -14.08 7.26 -13.62
CA VAL A 127 -13.88 8.71 -13.68
C VAL A 127 -14.71 9.29 -14.80
N SER A 128 -15.60 10.24 -14.46
CA SER A 128 -16.28 11.09 -15.44
C SER A 128 -15.80 12.52 -15.30
N THR A 129 -15.65 13.19 -16.42
CA THR A 129 -15.35 14.63 -16.47
C THR A 129 -16.48 15.36 -17.19
N PRO A 130 -16.71 16.65 -16.89
CA PRO A 130 -17.77 17.42 -17.54
C PRO A 130 -17.66 17.50 -19.07
N PHE A 131 -16.47 17.22 -19.61
CA PHE A 131 -16.15 17.43 -21.02
C PHE A 131 -15.92 16.14 -21.81
N SER A 132 -16.09 14.97 -21.17
CA SER A 132 -15.90 13.68 -21.84
C SER A 132 -17.09 12.76 -21.61
N VAL A 133 -17.36 11.91 -22.59
CA VAL A 133 -18.29 10.80 -22.40
C VAL A 133 -17.74 9.90 -21.32
N ALA A 134 -18.54 9.60 -20.31
CA ALA A 134 -18.14 8.67 -19.25
C ALA A 134 -17.87 7.29 -19.86
N VAL A 135 -16.62 6.82 -19.73
CA VAL A 135 -16.25 5.46 -20.07
C VAL A 135 -16.38 4.63 -18.81
N ILE A 136 -17.44 3.83 -18.73
CA ILE A 136 -17.66 2.90 -17.61
C ILE A 136 -16.82 1.63 -17.86
N ALA A 137 -15.55 1.70 -17.54
CA ALA A 137 -14.62 0.61 -17.72
C ALA A 137 -13.92 0.21 -16.40
N GLY A 138 -14.15 0.97 -15.35
CA GLY A 138 -13.47 0.81 -14.07
C GLY A 138 -11.95 0.94 -14.19
N ALA A 139 -11.23 0.57 -13.15
CA ALA A 139 -9.76 0.64 -13.12
C ALA A 139 -9.11 -0.27 -14.18
N GLY A 140 -9.62 -1.50 -14.35
CA GLY A 140 -9.03 -2.45 -15.30
C GLY A 140 -9.07 -1.96 -16.74
N GLY A 141 -10.21 -1.40 -17.18
CA GLY A 141 -10.34 -0.84 -18.53
C GLY A 141 -9.48 0.38 -18.76
N TYR A 142 -9.20 1.17 -17.71
CA TYR A 142 -8.27 2.29 -17.77
C TYR A 142 -6.81 1.82 -17.90
N PHE A 143 -6.42 0.78 -17.15
CA PHE A 143 -5.03 0.33 -17.08
C PHE A 143 -4.62 -0.67 -18.17
N ALA A 144 -5.54 -1.41 -18.77
CA ALA A 144 -5.22 -2.38 -19.81
C ALA A 144 -4.47 -1.78 -21.02
N PRO A 145 -4.86 -0.63 -21.60
CA PRO A 145 -4.08 0.03 -22.67
C PRO A 145 -2.66 0.44 -22.22
N LEU A 146 -2.52 0.84 -20.94
CA LEU A 146 -1.23 1.19 -20.36
C LEU A 146 -0.30 -0.03 -20.30
N ILE A 147 -0.81 -1.17 -19.85
CA ILE A 147 -0.07 -2.43 -19.79
C ILE A 147 0.35 -2.86 -21.19
N ARG A 148 -0.54 -2.78 -22.18
CA ARG A 148 -0.18 -3.04 -23.58
C ARG A 148 0.91 -2.08 -24.11
N ALA A 149 0.89 -0.82 -23.68
CA ALA A 149 1.95 0.13 -24.02
C ALA A 149 3.29 -0.26 -23.36
N TYR A 150 3.27 -0.71 -22.10
CA TYR A 150 4.44 -1.26 -21.41
C TYR A 150 5.02 -2.46 -22.14
N MET A 151 4.19 -3.46 -22.47
CA MET A 151 4.63 -4.65 -23.20
C MET A 151 5.32 -4.29 -24.53
N ARG A 152 4.73 -3.36 -25.29
CA ARG A 152 5.36 -2.90 -26.57
C ARG A 152 6.69 -2.18 -26.35
N ARG A 153 6.79 -1.37 -25.30
CA ARG A 153 8.01 -0.58 -24.99
C ARG A 153 9.13 -1.48 -24.48
N SER A 154 8.84 -2.41 -23.58
CA SER A 154 9.82 -3.25 -22.90
C SER A 154 10.14 -4.56 -23.62
N GLY A 155 9.25 -5.02 -24.50
CA GLY A 155 9.33 -6.37 -25.06
C GLY A 155 8.97 -7.47 -24.04
N ALA A 156 8.31 -7.12 -22.93
CA ALA A 156 7.90 -8.10 -21.91
C ALA A 156 7.01 -9.18 -22.51
N PRO A 157 7.30 -10.48 -22.23
CA PRO A 157 6.48 -11.60 -22.69
C PRO A 157 5.05 -11.54 -22.12
N GLU A 158 4.09 -12.09 -22.84
CA GLU A 158 2.66 -12.04 -22.49
C GLU A 158 2.31 -12.79 -21.19
N ASP A 159 3.18 -13.66 -20.71
CA ASP A 159 3.00 -14.42 -19.47
C ASP A 159 3.63 -13.74 -18.22
N THR A 160 4.23 -12.57 -18.39
CA THR A 160 4.88 -11.84 -17.28
C THR A 160 3.91 -11.59 -16.12
N GLY A 161 2.72 -11.06 -16.41
CA GLY A 161 1.72 -10.80 -15.37
C GLY A 161 1.22 -12.08 -14.69
N ILE A 162 1.15 -13.20 -15.42
CA ILE A 162 0.76 -14.51 -14.88
C ILE A 162 1.77 -14.97 -13.83
N ARG A 163 3.07 -14.83 -14.09
CA ARG A 163 4.15 -15.21 -13.15
C ARG A 163 4.10 -14.40 -11.88
N VAL A 164 3.91 -13.09 -11.98
CA VAL A 164 3.72 -12.21 -10.81
C VAL A 164 2.49 -12.62 -10.02
N ALA A 165 1.36 -12.88 -10.68
CA ALA A 165 0.13 -13.30 -10.00
C ALA A 165 0.32 -14.61 -9.25
N VAL A 166 0.98 -15.61 -9.84
CA VAL A 166 1.29 -16.89 -9.17
C VAL A 166 2.11 -16.64 -7.91
N LYS A 167 3.19 -15.85 -8.01
CA LYS A 167 4.07 -15.52 -6.89
C LYS A 167 3.30 -14.85 -5.74
N ASP A 168 2.58 -13.77 -6.01
CA ASP A 168 1.85 -13.02 -4.97
C ASP A 168 0.77 -13.87 -4.31
N ARG A 169 0.05 -14.70 -5.08
CA ARG A 169 -0.95 -15.59 -4.50
C ARG A 169 -0.35 -16.73 -3.68
N GLN A 170 0.83 -17.23 -4.03
CA GLN A 170 1.56 -18.18 -3.20
C GLN A 170 2.05 -17.53 -1.90
N ASN A 171 2.58 -16.31 -1.96
CA ASN A 171 2.97 -15.53 -0.80
C ASN A 171 1.79 -15.30 0.16
N ALA A 172 0.60 -15.03 -0.37
CA ALA A 172 -0.62 -14.83 0.41
C ALA A 172 -0.99 -16.02 1.31
N LEU A 173 -0.59 -17.24 0.95
CA LEU A 173 -0.85 -18.42 1.78
C LEU A 173 -0.14 -18.35 3.13
N LYS A 174 1.00 -17.66 3.19
CA LYS A 174 1.79 -17.45 4.40
C LYS A 174 1.31 -16.29 5.28
N ASN A 175 0.45 -15.42 4.74
CA ASN A 175 -0.11 -14.30 5.49
C ASN A 175 -1.47 -14.71 6.10
N PRO A 176 -1.61 -14.81 7.43
CA PRO A 176 -2.87 -15.20 8.06
C PRO A 176 -4.03 -14.25 7.75
N LEU A 177 -3.73 -12.96 7.51
CA LEU A 177 -4.72 -11.92 7.27
C LEU A 177 -5.12 -11.75 5.80
N ALA A 178 -4.42 -12.39 4.85
CA ALA A 178 -4.75 -12.26 3.43
C ALA A 178 -6.20 -12.72 3.15
N HIS A 179 -6.96 -11.88 2.41
CA HIS A 179 -8.35 -12.16 2.05
C HIS A 179 -8.45 -13.34 1.07
N VAL A 180 -7.74 -13.25 -0.05
CA VAL A 180 -7.79 -14.26 -1.10
C VAL A 180 -6.61 -15.21 -0.98
N LYS A 181 -6.89 -16.44 -0.56
CA LYS A 181 -5.94 -17.54 -0.48
C LYS A 181 -6.37 -18.64 -1.46
N ILE A 182 -5.52 -18.97 -2.41
CA ILE A 182 -5.78 -20.01 -3.41
C ILE A 182 -4.72 -21.10 -3.26
N PRO A 183 -4.99 -22.14 -2.46
CA PRO A 183 -4.05 -23.24 -2.27
C PRO A 183 -3.73 -23.92 -3.61
N GLY A 184 -2.43 -24.13 -3.86
CA GLY A 184 -1.96 -24.83 -5.06
C GLY A 184 -2.16 -24.07 -6.37
N VAL A 185 -2.28 -22.73 -6.33
CA VAL A 185 -2.39 -21.92 -7.54
C VAL A 185 -1.21 -22.17 -8.48
N THR A 186 -1.51 -22.45 -9.74
CA THR A 186 -0.53 -22.76 -10.79
C THR A 186 -0.57 -21.73 -11.90
N PHE A 187 0.50 -21.71 -12.69
CA PHE A 187 0.59 -20.91 -13.92
C PHE A 187 -0.59 -21.19 -14.86
N ASP A 188 -0.91 -22.47 -15.10
CA ASP A 188 -2.00 -22.87 -16.01
C ASP A 188 -3.37 -22.42 -15.51
N GLN A 189 -3.59 -22.42 -14.20
CA GLN A 189 -4.84 -21.90 -13.62
C GLN A 189 -5.00 -20.39 -13.82
N VAL A 190 -3.94 -19.62 -13.66
CA VAL A 190 -3.96 -18.17 -13.92
C VAL A 190 -4.15 -17.92 -15.42
N MET A 191 -3.42 -18.64 -16.28
CA MET A 191 -3.53 -18.58 -17.73
C MET A 191 -4.94 -18.90 -18.23
N ALA A 192 -5.59 -19.88 -17.66
CA ALA A 192 -6.95 -20.32 -18.03
C ALA A 192 -8.05 -19.42 -17.42
N SER A 193 -7.72 -18.52 -16.50
CA SER A 193 -8.74 -17.64 -15.90
C SER A 193 -9.29 -16.64 -16.93
N PRO A 194 -10.58 -16.24 -16.80
CA PRO A 194 -11.22 -15.37 -17.78
C PRO A 194 -10.45 -14.08 -18.05
N MET A 195 -10.30 -13.72 -19.33
CA MET A 195 -9.78 -12.40 -19.75
C MET A 195 -10.84 -11.34 -19.43
N LEU A 196 -10.51 -10.38 -18.56
CA LEU A 196 -11.42 -9.30 -18.20
C LEU A 196 -11.22 -8.06 -19.07
N TRP A 197 -9.98 -7.65 -19.21
CA TRP A 197 -9.53 -6.55 -20.07
C TRP A 197 -8.18 -6.93 -20.67
N ASP A 198 -8.09 -7.14 -21.95
CA ASP A 198 -6.85 -7.55 -22.58
C ASP A 198 -5.68 -6.59 -22.26
N PRO A 199 -4.55 -7.04 -21.64
CA PRO A 199 -4.13 -8.43 -21.38
C PRO A 199 -4.44 -8.95 -19.95
N ILE A 200 -5.30 -8.32 -19.19
CA ILE A 200 -5.55 -8.60 -17.77
C ILE A 200 -6.56 -9.73 -17.61
N ARG A 201 -6.16 -10.81 -16.95
CA ARG A 201 -7.04 -11.94 -16.59
C ARG A 201 -7.58 -11.78 -15.17
N TYR A 202 -8.64 -12.51 -14.85
CA TYR A 202 -9.32 -12.47 -13.55
C TYR A 202 -8.34 -12.72 -12.38
N LEU A 203 -7.49 -13.73 -12.44
CA LEU A 203 -6.54 -14.02 -11.36
C LEU A 203 -5.32 -13.08 -11.32
N GLU A 204 -5.18 -12.20 -12.28
CA GLU A 204 -4.18 -11.13 -12.30
C GLU A 204 -4.69 -9.83 -11.64
N THR A 205 -5.93 -9.82 -11.16
CA THR A 205 -6.56 -8.64 -10.55
C THR A 205 -6.62 -8.73 -9.03
N CYS A 206 -6.62 -7.58 -8.38
CA CYS A 206 -6.91 -7.49 -6.95
C CYS A 206 -8.38 -7.80 -6.65
N PRO A 207 -8.69 -8.35 -5.46
CA PRO A 207 -10.05 -8.46 -4.98
C PRO A 207 -10.64 -7.11 -4.59
N SER A 208 -11.95 -7.05 -4.46
CA SER A 208 -12.63 -6.03 -3.67
C SER A 208 -12.71 -6.53 -2.23
N SER A 209 -12.15 -5.80 -1.27
CA SER A 209 -12.11 -6.22 0.13
C SER A 209 -12.67 -5.14 1.05
N ASP A 210 -13.34 -5.55 2.09
CA ASP A 210 -13.58 -4.72 3.28
C ASP A 210 -12.45 -4.93 4.26
N GLY A 211 -12.02 -3.86 4.95
CA GLY A 211 -11.00 -3.96 5.98
C GLY A 211 -10.40 -2.62 6.37
N ALA A 212 -9.65 -2.64 7.46
CA ALA A 212 -8.93 -1.49 7.99
C ALA A 212 -7.52 -1.88 8.45
N CYS A 213 -6.63 -0.91 8.40
CA CYS A 213 -5.28 -1.00 8.92
C CYS A 213 -4.98 0.26 9.74
N ALA A 214 -4.34 0.09 10.89
CA ALA A 214 -3.94 1.17 11.77
C ALA A 214 -2.46 1.05 12.15
N MET A 215 -1.82 2.20 12.37
CA MET A 215 -0.46 2.26 12.91
C MET A 215 -0.37 3.36 13.95
N VAL A 216 0.51 3.17 14.92
CA VAL A 216 0.93 4.20 15.87
C VAL A 216 2.33 4.65 15.49
N PHE A 217 2.47 5.92 15.14
CA PHE A 217 3.76 6.60 14.99
C PHE A 217 4.13 7.29 16.28
N ALA A 218 5.39 7.17 16.67
CA ALA A 218 5.92 7.75 17.89
C ALA A 218 7.21 8.52 17.66
N SER A 219 7.44 9.58 18.44
CA SER A 219 8.71 10.29 18.52
C SER A 219 9.81 9.36 19.04
N GLU A 220 11.07 9.72 18.83
CA GLU A 220 12.20 8.97 19.36
C GLU A 220 12.06 8.70 20.87
N ARG A 221 11.69 9.72 21.64
CA ARG A 221 11.49 9.62 23.08
C ARG A 221 10.37 8.65 23.45
N ALA A 222 9.29 8.67 22.70
CA ALA A 222 8.14 7.80 22.95
C ALA A 222 8.40 6.37 22.47
N ALA A 223 9.09 6.20 21.33
CA ALA A 223 9.47 4.91 20.78
C ALA A 223 10.43 4.14 21.70
N ALA A 224 11.35 4.84 22.38
CA ALA A 224 12.25 4.22 23.35
C ALA A 224 11.53 3.57 24.55
N LYS A 225 10.25 3.87 24.77
CA LYS A 225 9.41 3.32 25.84
C LYS A 225 8.47 2.22 25.35
N SER A 226 8.43 1.94 24.06
CA SER A 226 7.57 0.92 23.49
C SER A 226 8.12 -0.48 23.78
N PRO A 227 7.27 -1.49 24.02
CA PRO A 227 7.70 -2.83 24.41
C PRO A 227 8.38 -3.59 23.25
N GLY A 228 8.04 -3.27 22.01
CA GLY A 228 8.56 -3.93 20.81
C GLY A 228 9.68 -3.14 20.12
N LYS A 229 10.32 -3.76 19.15
CA LYS A 229 11.27 -3.08 18.27
C LYS A 229 10.54 -2.04 17.42
N PRO A 230 10.96 -0.77 17.38
CA PRO A 230 10.38 0.20 16.47
C PRO A 230 10.85 -0.05 15.04
N ALA A 231 9.99 0.22 14.05
CA ALA A 231 10.44 0.39 12.68
C ALA A 231 10.67 1.88 12.43
N TRP A 232 11.93 2.29 12.31
CA TRP A 232 12.31 3.68 12.13
C TRP A 232 11.98 4.17 10.72
N VAL A 233 11.38 5.35 10.62
CA VAL A 233 11.15 6.01 9.33
C VAL A 233 12.42 6.72 8.91
N HIS A 234 13.11 6.18 7.91
CA HIS A 234 14.34 6.77 7.38
C HIS A 234 14.04 7.91 6.43
N ALA A 235 13.03 7.74 5.57
CA ALA A 235 12.58 8.77 4.66
C ALA A 235 11.14 8.53 4.20
N THR A 236 10.48 9.61 3.83
CA THR A 236 9.20 9.62 3.13
C THR A 236 9.22 10.57 1.94
N ALA A 237 8.46 10.27 0.90
CA ALA A 237 8.28 11.15 -0.24
C ALA A 237 6.87 11.00 -0.84
N MET A 238 6.31 12.13 -1.30
CA MET A 238 5.04 12.17 -2.05
C MET A 238 5.18 13.07 -3.27
N ARG A 239 4.63 12.64 -4.41
CA ARG A 239 4.62 13.39 -5.66
C ARG A 239 3.30 13.15 -6.41
N SER A 240 2.92 14.12 -7.25
CA SER A 240 1.77 14.01 -8.12
C SER A 240 2.10 14.41 -9.56
N GLU A 241 1.43 13.77 -10.50
CA GLU A 241 1.39 14.15 -11.92
C GLU A 241 0.39 15.30 -12.14
N PRO A 242 0.54 16.08 -13.22
CA PRO A 242 -0.37 17.21 -13.50
C PRO A 242 -1.81 16.77 -13.78
N THR A 243 -2.02 15.56 -14.29
CA THR A 243 -3.33 15.00 -14.62
C THR A 243 -3.29 13.48 -14.63
N MET A 244 -4.45 12.83 -14.46
CA MET A 244 -4.57 11.38 -14.68
C MET A 244 -4.71 11.02 -16.17
N PHE A 245 -5.02 11.98 -17.03
CA PHE A 245 -5.30 11.77 -18.46
C PHE A 245 -4.05 11.84 -19.34
N ALA A 246 -4.26 11.89 -20.66
CA ALA A 246 -3.22 11.99 -21.66
C ALA A 246 -2.33 13.24 -21.49
N GLY A 247 -1.19 13.28 -22.17
CA GLY A 247 -0.23 14.39 -22.11
C GLY A 247 0.96 14.14 -21.19
N ARG A 248 1.08 12.92 -20.65
CA ARG A 248 2.21 12.48 -19.82
C ARG A 248 2.60 11.04 -20.13
N ASP A 249 3.76 10.60 -19.68
CA ASP A 249 4.14 9.18 -19.73
C ASP A 249 3.42 8.44 -18.57
N GLN A 250 2.47 7.59 -18.92
CA GLN A 250 1.73 6.80 -17.94
C GLN A 250 2.37 5.44 -17.67
N VAL A 251 3.26 4.98 -18.55
CA VAL A 251 4.01 3.72 -18.38
C VAL A 251 5.12 3.89 -17.36
N ASN A 252 5.86 5.02 -17.45
CA ASN A 252 6.94 5.35 -16.53
C ASN A 252 6.75 6.79 -16.00
N PRO A 253 5.79 7.00 -15.06
CA PRO A 253 5.40 8.33 -14.62
C PRO A 253 6.55 9.12 -14.03
N LEU A 254 6.70 10.38 -14.47
CA LEU A 254 7.78 11.25 -14.00
C LEU A 254 7.70 11.49 -12.48
N ALA A 255 6.50 11.69 -11.95
CA ALA A 255 6.31 11.91 -10.52
C ALA A 255 6.75 10.71 -9.68
N ALA A 256 6.52 9.48 -10.15
CA ALA A 256 6.95 8.28 -9.46
C ALA A 256 8.48 8.14 -9.43
N ARG A 257 9.14 8.39 -10.59
CA ARG A 257 10.62 8.38 -10.67
C ARG A 257 11.24 9.46 -9.78
N MET A 258 10.69 10.67 -9.81
CA MET A 258 11.14 11.76 -8.93
C MET A 258 10.89 11.44 -7.47
N ASN A 259 9.77 10.78 -7.16
CA ASN A 259 9.44 10.37 -5.80
C ASN A 259 10.48 9.37 -5.26
N ALA A 260 10.82 8.35 -6.06
CA ALA A 260 11.86 7.37 -5.72
C ALA A 260 13.24 8.05 -5.53
N LYS A 261 13.62 8.93 -6.45
CA LYS A 261 14.88 9.69 -6.35
C LYS A 261 14.97 10.52 -5.07
N ASP A 262 13.92 11.27 -4.74
CA ASP A 262 13.86 12.09 -3.54
C ASP A 262 13.90 11.24 -2.27
N LEU A 263 13.18 10.10 -2.27
CA LEU A 263 13.15 9.15 -1.17
C LEU A 263 14.55 8.61 -0.86
N TYR A 264 15.22 8.09 -1.88
CA TYR A 264 16.55 7.50 -1.73
C TYR A 264 17.61 8.53 -1.33
N ALA A 265 17.54 9.73 -1.91
CA ALA A 265 18.44 10.83 -1.52
C ALA A 265 18.28 11.20 -0.03
N LYS A 266 17.04 11.23 0.50
CA LYS A 266 16.77 11.51 1.91
C LYS A 266 17.22 10.36 2.82
N ALA A 267 17.09 9.11 2.37
CA ALA A 267 17.49 7.92 3.11
C ALA A 267 18.99 7.61 3.01
N GLY A 268 19.76 8.36 2.20
CA GLY A 268 21.17 8.09 1.93
C GLY A 268 21.42 6.83 1.09
N ILE A 269 20.40 6.31 0.39
CA ILE A 269 20.49 5.13 -0.46
C ILE A 269 21.01 5.54 -1.83
N THR A 270 22.07 4.90 -2.29
CA THR A 270 22.71 5.18 -3.60
C THR A 270 22.46 4.07 -4.60
N ASN A 271 22.28 2.83 -4.14
CA ASN A 271 21.95 1.68 -4.96
C ASN A 271 20.76 0.92 -4.33
N PRO A 272 19.52 1.29 -4.67
CA PRO A 272 18.34 0.71 -4.04
C PRO A 272 18.26 -0.81 -4.20
N ARG A 273 18.73 -1.36 -5.34
CA ARG A 273 18.73 -2.80 -5.59
C ARG A 273 19.58 -3.59 -4.60
N LYS A 274 20.62 -2.98 -4.03
CA LYS A 274 21.57 -3.65 -3.12
C LYS A 274 21.40 -3.26 -1.65
N GLU A 275 20.75 -2.13 -1.40
CA GLU A 275 20.66 -1.55 -0.06
C GLU A 275 19.28 -1.75 0.58
N ILE A 276 18.29 -2.24 -0.20
CA ILE A 276 16.94 -2.54 0.27
C ILE A 276 16.78 -4.05 0.31
N ASP A 277 16.40 -4.58 1.47
CA ASP A 277 16.28 -6.02 1.70
C ASP A 277 14.93 -6.58 1.22
N CYS A 278 13.86 -5.78 1.24
CA CYS A 278 12.54 -6.19 0.77
C CYS A 278 11.63 -5.00 0.43
N ALA A 279 10.59 -5.27 -0.34
CA ALA A 279 9.65 -4.24 -0.80
C ALA A 279 8.19 -4.69 -0.71
N GLU A 280 7.34 -3.83 -0.15
CA GLU A 280 5.88 -3.96 -0.19
C GLU A 280 5.31 -2.86 -1.08
N ILE A 281 4.87 -3.22 -2.27
CA ILE A 281 4.47 -2.28 -3.32
C ILE A 281 3.01 -2.47 -3.75
N TYR A 282 2.39 -1.39 -4.19
CA TYR A 282 0.98 -1.38 -4.58
C TYR A 282 0.82 -1.92 -6.02
N VAL A 283 0.39 -3.18 -6.14
CA VAL A 283 0.22 -3.92 -7.40
C VAL A 283 -1.23 -4.39 -7.52
N PRO A 284 -2.18 -3.58 -8.01
CA PRO A 284 -3.58 -3.99 -8.13
C PRO A 284 -3.84 -4.90 -9.33
N PHE A 285 -2.97 -4.87 -10.32
CA PHE A 285 -2.90 -5.78 -11.45
C PHE A 285 -1.46 -6.25 -11.54
N SER A 286 -1.24 -7.53 -11.71
CA SER A 286 0.09 -8.16 -11.63
C SER A 286 1.16 -7.48 -12.51
N TRP A 287 0.77 -6.95 -13.66
CA TRP A 287 1.63 -6.22 -14.59
C TRP A 287 2.26 -4.95 -14.02
N PHE A 288 1.73 -4.41 -12.93
CA PHE A 288 2.31 -3.24 -12.29
C PHE A 288 3.61 -3.54 -11.53
N GLU A 289 3.84 -4.80 -11.11
CA GLU A 289 5.10 -5.12 -10.44
C GLU A 289 6.31 -4.82 -11.32
N PRO A 290 6.47 -5.39 -12.54
CA PRO A 290 7.62 -5.08 -13.38
C PRO A 290 7.71 -3.59 -13.75
N MET A 291 6.58 -2.89 -13.93
CA MET A 291 6.58 -1.45 -14.20
C MET A 291 7.14 -0.65 -13.01
N TRP A 292 6.74 -1.02 -11.79
CA TRP A 292 7.22 -0.35 -10.57
C TRP A 292 8.68 -0.70 -10.25
N MET A 293 9.17 -1.89 -10.62
CA MET A 293 10.60 -2.22 -10.50
C MET A 293 11.48 -1.23 -11.26
N GLU A 294 11.05 -0.83 -12.45
CA GLU A 294 11.73 0.18 -13.26
C GLU A 294 11.59 1.59 -12.67
N THR A 295 10.36 1.97 -12.35
CA THR A 295 10.04 3.31 -11.84
C THR A 295 10.70 3.60 -10.49
N MET A 296 10.83 2.58 -9.63
CA MET A 296 11.50 2.67 -8.34
C MET A 296 13.02 2.49 -8.41
N GLY A 297 13.58 2.28 -9.61
CA GLY A 297 15.02 2.17 -9.82
C GLY A 297 15.64 0.84 -9.37
N PHE A 298 14.84 -0.21 -9.23
CA PHE A 298 15.34 -1.58 -8.99
C PHE A 298 15.80 -2.26 -10.28
N ALA A 299 15.27 -1.84 -11.41
CA ALA A 299 15.67 -2.27 -12.73
C ALA A 299 15.81 -1.04 -13.66
N GLU A 300 16.57 -1.19 -14.73
CA GLU A 300 16.61 -0.21 -15.81
C GLU A 300 15.29 -0.19 -16.58
N GLU A 301 14.98 0.91 -17.25
CA GLU A 301 13.78 1.05 -18.07
C GLU A 301 13.71 -0.05 -19.15
N GLY A 302 12.58 -0.72 -19.23
CA GLY A 302 12.35 -1.86 -20.13
C GLY A 302 12.91 -3.20 -19.63
N GLN A 303 13.47 -3.28 -18.42
CA GLN A 303 14.08 -4.50 -17.89
C GLN A 303 13.38 -5.06 -16.64
N GLY A 304 12.36 -4.40 -16.11
CA GLY A 304 11.68 -4.81 -14.88
C GLY A 304 11.08 -6.22 -14.95
N TRP A 305 10.54 -6.60 -16.10
CA TRP A 305 10.00 -7.95 -16.33
C TRP A 305 11.03 -9.07 -16.18
N LYS A 306 12.31 -8.81 -16.43
CA LYS A 306 13.38 -9.80 -16.28
C LYS A 306 13.53 -10.23 -14.82
N MET A 307 13.35 -9.31 -13.87
CA MET A 307 13.41 -9.63 -12.44
C MET A 307 12.40 -10.73 -12.07
N THR A 308 11.21 -10.73 -12.71
CA THR A 308 10.21 -11.78 -12.52
C THR A 308 10.69 -13.13 -13.02
N TYR A 309 11.32 -13.18 -14.20
CA TYR A 309 11.82 -14.42 -14.80
C TYR A 309 13.06 -14.97 -14.08
N GLU A 310 13.88 -14.10 -13.53
CA GLU A 310 15.08 -14.45 -12.74
C GLU A 310 14.72 -14.91 -11.33
N GLY A 311 13.45 -14.79 -10.92
CA GLY A 311 13.03 -15.10 -9.55
C GLY A 311 13.47 -14.06 -8.52
N ALA A 312 13.99 -12.92 -8.97
CA ALA A 312 14.56 -11.90 -8.11
C ALA A 312 13.57 -11.32 -7.10
N THR A 313 12.27 -11.29 -7.44
CA THR A 313 11.19 -10.78 -6.58
C THR A 313 10.48 -11.87 -5.75
N ALA A 314 10.92 -13.13 -5.84
CA ALA A 314 10.42 -14.23 -5.00
C ALA A 314 10.88 -14.07 -3.53
N LEU A 315 10.27 -14.83 -2.61
CA LEU A 315 10.63 -14.75 -1.18
C LEU A 315 12.10 -15.09 -0.88
N ASP A 316 12.69 -15.94 -1.69
CA ASP A 316 14.09 -16.37 -1.64
C ASP A 316 14.97 -15.64 -2.67
N GLY A 317 14.42 -14.65 -3.37
CA GLY A 317 15.13 -13.80 -4.32
C GLY A 317 16.00 -12.75 -3.62
N ASP A 318 16.76 -12.01 -4.43
CA ASP A 318 17.67 -10.97 -3.91
C ASP A 318 16.96 -9.62 -3.63
N LEU A 319 15.69 -9.47 -4.03
CA LEU A 319 14.79 -8.40 -3.61
C LEU A 319 13.36 -8.95 -3.48
N PRO A 320 13.00 -9.60 -2.38
CA PRO A 320 11.64 -10.07 -2.16
C PRO A 320 10.61 -8.94 -2.26
N VAL A 321 9.53 -9.18 -3.04
CA VAL A 321 8.47 -8.20 -3.28
C VAL A 321 7.12 -8.79 -2.92
N ASN A 322 6.31 -8.00 -2.19
CA ASN A 322 4.95 -8.38 -1.79
C ASN A 322 4.91 -9.73 -1.05
N MET A 323 5.74 -9.87 -0.03
CA MET A 323 5.82 -11.05 0.82
C MET A 323 4.49 -11.38 1.47
N SER A 324 3.69 -10.36 1.76
CA SER A 324 2.33 -10.48 2.32
C SER A 324 1.28 -11.04 1.33
N GLY A 325 1.64 -11.23 0.06
CA GLY A 325 0.73 -11.48 -1.05
C GLY A 325 0.18 -10.22 -1.71
N GLY A 326 0.58 -9.06 -1.21
CA GLY A 326 0.32 -7.76 -1.83
C GLY A 326 -1.15 -7.40 -1.98
N VAL A 327 -1.39 -6.42 -2.82
CA VAL A 327 -2.73 -5.92 -3.16
C VAL A 327 -3.52 -6.96 -3.94
N LEU A 328 -2.87 -7.87 -4.68
CA LEU A 328 -3.55 -8.98 -5.36
C LEU A 328 -4.31 -9.90 -4.40
N SER A 329 -3.90 -9.93 -3.13
CA SER A 329 -4.51 -10.80 -2.13
C SER A 329 -5.44 -10.08 -1.17
N SER A 330 -5.25 -8.78 -0.91
CA SER A 330 -6.11 -7.97 -0.03
C SER A 330 -6.14 -6.54 -0.51
N ASN A 331 -7.30 -6.04 -0.87
CA ASN A 331 -7.46 -4.69 -1.42
C ASN A 331 -8.68 -3.95 -0.85
N PRO A 332 -8.69 -3.58 0.43
CA PRO A 332 -9.56 -2.52 0.92
C PRO A 332 -8.94 -1.18 0.47
N ILE A 333 -9.40 -0.65 -0.66
CA ILE A 333 -8.65 0.34 -1.47
C ILE A 333 -8.11 1.54 -0.67
N GLY A 334 -8.88 2.07 0.27
CA GLY A 334 -8.43 3.14 1.17
C GLY A 334 -7.30 2.73 2.10
N ALA A 335 -7.27 1.47 2.53
CA ALA A 335 -6.23 0.93 3.40
C ALA A 335 -5.07 0.28 2.64
N SER A 336 -5.21 -0.06 1.36
CA SER A 336 -4.21 -0.86 0.64
C SER A 336 -2.79 -0.28 0.68
N GLY A 337 -2.66 1.05 0.59
CA GLY A 337 -1.35 1.71 0.75
C GLY A 337 -0.82 1.64 2.19
N MET A 338 -1.71 1.70 3.21
CA MET A 338 -1.31 1.56 4.60
C MET A 338 -0.92 0.12 4.94
N LEU A 339 -1.56 -0.88 4.32
CA LEU A 339 -1.12 -2.27 4.43
C LEU A 339 0.32 -2.44 3.94
N ARG A 340 0.70 -1.80 2.82
CA ARG A 340 2.09 -1.83 2.34
C ARG A 340 3.04 -1.21 3.35
N PHE A 341 2.59 -0.15 4.03
CA PHE A 341 3.38 0.48 5.09
C PHE A 341 3.52 -0.46 6.30
N ALA A 342 2.41 -1.01 6.76
CA ALA A 342 2.36 -1.91 7.90
C ALA A 342 3.16 -3.20 7.66
N GLU A 343 3.01 -3.84 6.50
CA GLU A 343 3.76 -5.05 6.16
C GLU A 343 5.27 -4.79 6.05
N ALA A 344 5.68 -3.67 5.45
CA ALA A 344 7.09 -3.27 5.48
C ALA A 344 7.60 -3.04 6.91
N ALA A 345 6.79 -2.41 7.78
CA ALA A 345 7.15 -2.21 9.18
C ALA A 345 7.19 -3.54 9.96
N MET A 346 6.29 -4.50 9.66
CA MET A 346 6.32 -5.84 10.26
C MET A 346 7.60 -6.59 9.90
N GLN A 347 8.10 -6.48 8.67
CA GLN A 347 9.39 -7.05 8.26
C GLN A 347 10.54 -6.49 9.12
N ILE A 348 10.59 -5.17 9.30
CA ILE A 348 11.63 -4.49 10.10
C ILE A 348 11.52 -4.84 11.59
N ARG A 349 10.31 -5.03 12.09
CA ARG A 349 10.05 -5.39 13.49
C ARG A 349 10.24 -6.88 13.79
N GLY A 350 10.37 -7.73 12.74
CA GLY A 350 10.44 -9.18 12.88
C GLY A 350 9.10 -9.82 13.27
N GLN A 351 7.99 -9.24 12.81
CA GLN A 351 6.61 -9.63 13.17
C GLN A 351 5.81 -10.20 11.99
N ALA A 352 6.44 -10.42 10.84
CA ALA A 352 5.71 -10.86 9.64
C ALA A 352 5.42 -12.39 9.60
N GLY A 353 5.76 -13.14 10.65
CA GLY A 353 5.42 -14.56 10.76
C GLY A 353 6.02 -15.41 9.63
N GLU A 354 5.20 -16.22 8.95
CA GLU A 354 5.67 -17.15 7.90
C GLU A 354 6.16 -16.47 6.61
N HIS A 355 5.83 -15.17 6.42
CA HIS A 355 6.34 -14.38 5.28
C HIS A 355 7.45 -13.41 5.68
N GLN A 356 8.06 -13.61 6.84
CA GLN A 356 9.21 -12.83 7.31
C GLN A 356 10.45 -13.10 6.44
N ILE A 357 11.14 -12.05 6.04
CA ILE A 357 12.46 -12.12 5.42
C ILE A 357 13.50 -12.08 6.53
N ASP A 358 14.27 -13.15 6.61
CA ASP A 358 15.32 -13.29 7.63
C ASP A 358 16.39 -12.21 7.47
N GLY A 359 16.67 -11.52 8.57
CA GLY A 359 17.71 -10.49 8.60
C GLY A 359 17.35 -9.17 7.91
N ALA A 360 16.12 -8.96 7.48
CA ALA A 360 15.68 -7.70 6.87
C ALA A 360 15.95 -6.51 7.81
N ARG A 361 16.69 -5.54 7.32
CA ARG A 361 17.07 -4.31 8.05
C ARG A 361 16.54 -3.05 7.40
N THR A 362 16.29 -3.09 6.09
CA THR A 362 15.79 -1.96 5.29
C THR A 362 14.65 -2.43 4.41
N ALA A 363 13.48 -1.85 4.57
CA ALA A 363 12.30 -2.13 3.76
C ALA A 363 11.80 -0.87 3.09
N VAL A 364 11.33 -1.00 1.85
CA VAL A 364 10.64 0.07 1.13
C VAL A 364 9.18 -0.26 0.95
N GLY A 365 8.33 0.74 1.04
CA GLY A 365 6.93 0.63 0.69
C GLY A 365 6.51 1.68 -0.32
N HIS A 366 5.46 1.35 -1.08
CA HIS A 366 4.95 2.19 -2.15
C HIS A 366 3.44 2.12 -2.22
N ALA A 367 2.81 3.26 -2.45
CA ALA A 367 1.40 3.38 -2.78
C ALA A 367 1.20 4.35 -3.94
N TYR A 368 0.19 4.08 -4.78
CA TYR A 368 -0.19 4.96 -5.87
C TYR A 368 -1.70 5.05 -6.04
N GLY A 369 -2.16 6.06 -6.77
CA GLY A 369 -3.58 6.26 -7.01
C GLY A 369 -3.87 7.22 -8.16
N GLY A 370 -5.15 7.36 -8.50
CA GLY A 370 -5.62 8.33 -9.51
C GLY A 370 -5.04 8.10 -10.90
N GLY A 371 -5.11 6.87 -11.43
CA GLY A 371 -4.56 6.57 -12.77
C GLY A 371 -3.06 6.78 -12.85
N SER A 372 -2.30 6.34 -11.87
CA SER A 372 -0.85 6.59 -11.73
C SER A 372 -0.53 8.08 -11.65
N GLN A 373 -1.33 8.82 -10.87
CA GLN A 373 -1.18 10.27 -10.69
C GLN A 373 -0.55 10.65 -9.35
N TYR A 374 -0.91 9.96 -8.26
CA TYR A 374 -0.40 10.22 -6.92
C TYR A 374 0.51 9.08 -6.46
N PHE A 375 1.66 9.43 -5.91
CA PHE A 375 2.65 8.47 -5.41
C PHE A 375 3.05 8.82 -3.99
N ALA A 376 3.10 7.81 -3.13
CA ALA A 376 3.58 7.90 -1.76
C ALA A 376 4.56 6.74 -1.53
N MET A 377 5.74 7.03 -1.00
CA MET A 377 6.79 6.04 -0.76
C MET A 377 7.49 6.31 0.56
N TRP A 378 8.03 5.26 1.17
CA TRP A 378 8.75 5.32 2.44
C TRP A 378 9.86 4.27 2.50
N VAL A 379 10.90 4.59 3.26
CA VAL A 379 11.96 3.66 3.66
C VAL A 379 11.91 3.51 5.17
N LEU A 380 11.90 2.27 5.62
CA LEU A 380 11.94 1.88 7.02
C LEU A 380 13.21 1.12 7.34
N GLY A 381 13.71 1.28 8.55
CA GLY A 381 14.92 0.57 8.98
C GLY A 381 14.86 0.12 10.43
N THR A 382 15.75 -0.84 10.76
CA THR A 382 15.94 -1.31 12.15
C THR A 382 16.70 -0.30 13.00
N ASP A 383 17.58 0.45 12.39
CA ASP A 383 18.44 1.42 13.07
C ASP A 383 17.81 2.82 12.96
N LYS A 384 18.03 3.63 13.95
CA LYS A 384 17.62 5.04 13.92
C LYS A 384 18.43 5.80 12.87
N PRO A 385 17.78 6.56 11.95
CA PRO A 385 18.46 7.31 10.88
C PRO A 385 19.27 8.50 11.38
#